data_a508696f3db2b8213e22d8e0bbfef8f7
#
_entry.id   a508696f3db2b8213e22d8e0bbfef8f7
#
_cell.length_a   1.000
_cell.length_b   1.000
_cell.length_c   1.000
_cell.angle_alpha   90.00
_cell.angle_beta   90.00
_cell.angle_gamma   90.00
#
_symmetry.space_group_name_H-M   'P 1'
#
loop_
_entity.id
_entity.type
_entity.pdbx_description
1 polymer ?
#
loop_
_entity_poly.entity_id
_entity_poly.type
_entity_poly.pdbx_seq_one_letter_code
_entity_poly.pdbx_strand_id
1 'polypeptide(L)'
;MDAKPAVTIDHHELMGLALVEAARALEHGDVPIGAVVVDSHGVLLASRHNERELTGDPTAHAEVLALRDAAALRGSWRLDDCTLVVTLEPCVMCAGACHLARVATVVFGALDLKAGALGSLYNVGTDARLNHEFGVRPGVRADEGGELLRSFFAARR
;
A
#
# COMPACT_ATOMS: atom_id res chain seq x y z
N MET A 1 29.99 9.88 19.67
CA MET A 1 29.21 9.54 18.47
C MET A 1 27.88 10.24 18.60
N ASP A 2 27.68 11.25 17.79
CA ASP A 2 26.39 11.91 17.73
C ASP A 2 25.39 10.94 17.06
N ALA A 3 24.38 10.53 17.83
CA ALA A 3 23.29 9.74 17.28
C ALA A 3 22.61 10.57 16.18
N LYS A 4 22.63 10.08 14.95
CA LYS A 4 21.91 10.72 13.87
C LYS A 4 20.45 10.83 14.29
N PRO A 5 19.81 12.00 14.20
CA PRO A 5 18.42 12.13 14.61
C PRO A 5 17.56 11.11 13.88
N ALA A 6 16.66 10.45 14.62
CA ALA A 6 15.72 9.51 14.03
C ALA A 6 14.90 10.23 12.96
N VAL A 7 14.89 9.70 11.74
CA VAL A 7 14.05 10.25 10.66
C VAL A 7 12.60 9.96 11.01
N THR A 8 11.82 11.03 11.18
CA THR A 8 10.37 10.88 11.37
C THR A 8 9.73 10.67 10.01
N ILE A 9 9.09 9.52 9.82
CA ILE A 9 8.34 9.23 8.60
C ILE A 9 6.96 9.85 8.73
N ASP A 10 6.64 10.83 7.88
CA ASP A 10 5.33 11.47 7.83
C ASP A 10 4.38 10.66 6.94
N HIS A 11 3.51 9.87 7.57
CA HIS A 11 2.52 9.04 6.89
C HIS A 11 1.52 9.86 6.07
N HIS A 12 1.18 11.06 6.52
CA HIS A 12 0.26 11.96 5.81
C HIS A 12 0.86 12.43 4.48
N GLU A 13 2.13 12.83 4.50
CA GLU A 13 2.86 13.23 3.30
C GLU A 13 3.02 12.07 2.32
N LEU A 14 3.41 10.89 2.81
CA LEU A 14 3.54 9.69 1.99
C LEU A 14 2.20 9.27 1.38
N MET A 15 1.11 9.40 2.11
CA MET A 15 -0.22 9.14 1.56
C MET A 15 -0.55 10.11 0.41
N GLY A 16 -0.06 11.34 0.47
CA GLY A 16 -0.16 12.29 -0.65
C GLY A 16 0.47 11.75 -1.93
N LEU A 17 1.65 11.14 -1.83
CA LEU A 17 2.32 10.50 -2.97
C LEU A 17 1.50 9.30 -3.49
N ALA A 18 0.96 8.49 -2.59
CA ALA A 18 0.11 7.35 -2.97
C ALA A 18 -1.18 7.82 -3.66
N LEU A 19 -1.77 8.92 -3.22
CA LEU A 19 -2.96 9.51 -3.86
C LEU A 19 -2.66 10.04 -5.27
N VAL A 20 -1.49 10.65 -5.49
CA VAL A 20 -1.04 11.05 -6.83
C VAL A 20 -0.93 9.84 -7.75
N GLU A 21 -0.33 8.75 -7.27
CA GLU A 21 -0.26 7.50 -8.03
C GLU A 21 -1.65 6.92 -8.31
N ALA A 22 -2.55 6.93 -7.32
CA ALA A 22 -3.93 6.47 -7.50
C ALA A 22 -4.63 7.19 -8.67
N ALA A 23 -4.49 8.50 -8.74
CA ALA A 23 -5.08 9.30 -9.82
C ALA A 23 -4.54 8.92 -11.21
N ARG A 24 -3.29 8.47 -11.30
CA ARG A 24 -2.68 8.03 -12.57
C ARG A 24 -3.32 6.77 -13.13
N ALA A 25 -3.87 5.90 -12.30
CA ALA A 25 -4.59 4.71 -12.75
C ALA A 25 -5.82 5.07 -13.61
N LEU A 26 -6.40 6.25 -13.42
CA LEU A 26 -7.53 6.74 -14.22
C LEU A 26 -7.18 6.93 -15.70
N GLU A 27 -5.91 7.19 -16.02
CA GLU A 27 -5.45 7.40 -17.40
C GLU A 27 -5.68 6.17 -18.28
N HIS A 28 -5.74 4.98 -17.69
CA HIS A 28 -5.97 3.73 -18.41
C HIS A 28 -7.20 2.94 -17.91
N GLY A 29 -8.10 3.62 -17.19
CA GLY A 29 -9.38 3.04 -16.77
C GLY A 29 -9.30 2.01 -15.65
N ASP A 30 -8.21 1.98 -14.91
CA ASP A 30 -8.07 1.14 -13.73
C ASP A 30 -8.64 1.80 -12.47
N VAL A 31 -9.06 0.99 -11.52
CA VAL A 31 -9.53 1.46 -10.22
C VAL A 31 -8.43 2.29 -9.54
N PRO A 32 -8.71 3.53 -9.09
CA PRO A 32 -7.69 4.45 -8.61
C PRO A 32 -7.17 4.08 -7.21
N ILE A 33 -6.20 3.22 -7.19
CA ILE A 33 -5.47 2.80 -5.99
C ILE A 33 -3.99 3.04 -6.25
N GLY A 34 -3.32 3.68 -5.30
CA GLY A 34 -1.89 3.96 -5.35
C GLY A 34 -1.17 3.48 -4.11
N ALA A 35 0.08 3.11 -4.26
CA ALA A 35 0.92 2.62 -3.17
C ALA A 35 2.36 3.09 -3.33
N VAL A 36 3.00 3.40 -2.19
CA VAL A 36 4.42 3.71 -2.11
C VAL A 36 5.08 2.82 -1.05
N VAL A 37 6.35 2.54 -1.23
CA VAL A 37 7.19 1.83 -0.25
C VAL A 37 8.36 2.71 0.12
N VAL A 38 8.59 2.89 1.42
CA VAL A 38 9.73 3.63 1.97
C VAL A 38 10.50 2.78 2.95
N ASP A 39 11.80 3.00 3.05
CA ASP A 39 12.62 2.36 4.06
C ASP A 39 12.57 3.09 5.41
N SER A 40 13.30 2.57 6.41
CA SER A 40 13.36 3.17 7.77
C SER A 40 14.04 4.55 7.80
N HIS A 41 14.72 4.95 6.73
CA HIS A 41 15.34 6.27 6.59
C HIS A 41 14.45 7.25 5.82
N GLY A 42 13.23 6.84 5.45
CA GLY A 42 12.30 7.67 4.66
C GLY A 42 12.64 7.73 3.18
N VAL A 43 13.54 6.86 2.68
CA VAL A 43 13.87 6.79 1.25
C VAL A 43 12.75 6.09 0.49
N LEU A 44 12.23 6.76 -0.53
CA LEU A 44 11.21 6.19 -1.41
C LEU A 44 11.82 5.11 -2.30
N LEU A 45 11.37 3.86 -2.15
CA LEU A 45 11.86 2.72 -2.91
C LEU A 45 10.96 2.37 -4.09
N ALA A 46 9.68 2.65 -4.01
CA ALA A 46 8.71 2.35 -5.06
C ALA A 46 7.50 3.26 -4.98
N SER A 47 6.88 3.51 -6.13
CA SER A 47 5.66 4.29 -6.27
C SER A 47 4.89 3.73 -7.46
N ARG A 48 3.73 3.10 -7.21
CA ARG A 48 2.95 2.39 -8.23
C ARG A 48 1.45 2.62 -8.04
N HIS A 49 0.71 2.31 -9.08
CA HIS A 49 -0.76 2.32 -9.07
C HIS A 49 -1.30 1.03 -9.70
N ASN A 50 -2.59 0.78 -9.52
CA ASN A 50 -3.26 -0.40 -10.06
C ASN A 50 -3.17 -0.41 -11.59
N GLU A 51 -2.76 -1.56 -12.15
CA GLU A 51 -2.59 -1.79 -13.58
C GLU A 51 -3.29 -3.07 -14.06
N ARG A 52 -4.30 -3.54 -13.34
CA ARG A 52 -5.00 -4.78 -13.68
C ARG A 52 -5.60 -4.73 -15.09
N GLU A 53 -6.29 -3.64 -15.45
CA GLU A 53 -6.85 -3.48 -16.79
C GLU A 53 -5.76 -3.18 -17.83
N LEU A 54 -4.80 -2.34 -17.48
CA LEU A 54 -3.71 -1.94 -18.38
C LEU A 54 -2.91 -3.15 -18.88
N THR A 55 -2.58 -4.09 -18.00
CA THR A 55 -1.71 -5.22 -18.31
C THR A 55 -2.46 -6.54 -18.49
N GLY A 56 -3.75 -6.60 -18.15
CA GLY A 56 -4.52 -7.85 -18.14
C GLY A 56 -4.04 -8.85 -17.08
N ASP A 57 -3.35 -8.38 -16.06
CA ASP A 57 -2.84 -9.21 -14.95
C ASP A 57 -3.74 -9.06 -13.72
N PRO A 58 -4.42 -10.14 -13.27
CA PRO A 58 -5.32 -10.06 -12.13
C PRO A 58 -4.61 -9.76 -10.80
N THR A 59 -3.28 -9.90 -10.75
CA THR A 59 -2.47 -9.62 -9.56
C THR A 59 -1.80 -8.27 -9.59
N ALA A 60 -1.97 -7.47 -10.65
CA ALA A 60 -1.31 -6.16 -10.81
C ALA A 60 -1.95 -5.07 -9.95
N HIS A 61 -2.13 -5.34 -8.67
CA HIS A 61 -2.53 -4.36 -7.67
C HIS A 61 -1.35 -3.44 -7.32
N ALA A 62 -1.63 -2.20 -6.97
CA ALA A 62 -0.62 -1.19 -6.63
C ALA A 62 0.37 -1.72 -5.58
N GLU A 63 -0.12 -2.41 -4.55
CA GLU A 63 0.69 -2.94 -3.46
C GLU A 63 1.68 -4.00 -3.94
N VAL A 64 1.21 -4.98 -4.71
CA VAL A 64 2.07 -6.04 -5.26
C VAL A 64 3.15 -5.45 -6.16
N LEU A 65 2.78 -4.52 -7.05
CA LEU A 65 3.72 -3.85 -7.95
C LEU A 65 4.77 -3.05 -7.17
N ALA A 66 4.33 -2.31 -6.15
CA ALA A 66 5.24 -1.51 -5.31
C ALA A 66 6.20 -2.40 -4.50
N LEU A 67 5.73 -3.50 -3.92
CA LEU A 67 6.59 -4.45 -3.21
C LEU A 67 7.62 -5.10 -4.13
N ARG A 68 7.21 -5.48 -5.34
CA ARG A 68 8.12 -6.05 -6.36
C ARG A 68 9.21 -5.08 -6.77
N ASP A 69 8.85 -3.83 -7.04
CA ASP A 69 9.81 -2.78 -7.40
C ASP A 69 10.79 -2.48 -6.26
N ALA A 70 10.30 -2.38 -5.04
CA ALA A 70 11.14 -2.15 -3.87
C ALA A 70 12.13 -3.30 -3.63
N ALA A 71 11.66 -4.54 -3.76
CA ALA A 71 12.49 -5.74 -3.64
C ALA A 71 13.56 -5.80 -4.73
N ALA A 72 13.20 -5.48 -5.96
CA ALA A 72 14.14 -5.43 -7.08
C ALA A 72 15.21 -4.36 -6.87
N LEU A 73 14.82 -3.16 -6.43
CA LEU A 73 15.76 -2.07 -6.13
C LEU A 73 16.73 -2.44 -5.00
N ARG A 74 16.25 -3.14 -3.98
CA ARG A 74 17.07 -3.61 -2.86
C ARG A 74 17.92 -4.81 -3.18
N GLY A 75 17.59 -5.58 -4.20
CA GLY A 75 18.20 -6.87 -4.47
C GLY A 75 17.87 -7.93 -3.41
N SER A 76 16.74 -7.81 -2.73
CA SER A 76 16.29 -8.72 -1.68
C SER A 76 14.76 -8.73 -1.60
N TRP A 77 14.18 -9.91 -1.41
CA TRP A 77 12.75 -10.03 -1.14
C TRP A 77 12.37 -9.55 0.27
N ARG A 78 13.32 -9.47 1.20
CA ARG A 78 13.07 -9.02 2.57
C ARG A 78 13.00 -7.49 2.61
N LEU A 79 11.88 -6.99 3.08
CA LEU A 79 11.62 -5.56 3.27
C LEU A 79 11.34 -5.26 4.75
N ASP A 80 12.16 -5.82 5.63
CA ASP A 80 11.96 -5.87 7.08
C ASP A 80 11.86 -4.48 7.74
N ASP A 81 12.49 -3.48 7.15
CA ASP A 81 12.50 -2.12 7.66
C ASP A 81 11.57 -1.18 6.88
N CYS A 82 10.79 -1.73 5.94
CA CYS A 82 9.97 -0.93 5.03
C CYS A 82 8.56 -0.71 5.55
N THR A 83 8.01 0.43 5.15
CA THR A 83 6.60 0.78 5.30
C THR A 83 5.95 0.83 3.93
N LEU A 84 4.84 0.12 3.76
CA LEU A 84 3.93 0.26 2.62
C LEU A 84 2.84 1.26 2.99
N VAL A 85 2.62 2.25 2.12
CA VAL A 85 1.53 3.22 2.26
C VAL A 85 0.62 3.09 1.04
N VAL A 86 -0.66 2.83 1.25
CA VAL A 86 -1.63 2.55 0.18
C VAL A 86 -2.96 3.27 0.44
N THR A 87 -3.62 3.74 -0.61
CA THR A 87 -4.82 4.58 -0.50
C THR A 87 -6.07 3.84 -0.06
N LEU A 88 -6.10 2.51 -0.22
CA LEU A 88 -7.21 1.63 0.17
C LEU A 88 -6.67 0.47 1.00
N GLU A 89 -7.45 0.01 1.97
CA GLU A 89 -7.12 -1.19 2.75
C GLU A 89 -6.76 -2.37 1.83
N PRO A 90 -5.59 -3.01 2.02
CA PRO A 90 -5.18 -4.14 1.20
C PRO A 90 -6.15 -5.33 1.26
N CYS A 91 -6.36 -5.95 0.10
CA CYS A 91 -7.09 -7.21 0.00
C CYS A 91 -6.26 -8.39 0.55
N VAL A 92 -6.84 -9.59 0.60
CA VAL A 92 -6.17 -10.79 1.12
C VAL A 92 -4.88 -11.12 0.36
N MET A 93 -4.84 -10.93 -0.95
CA MET A 93 -3.63 -11.15 -1.76
C MET A 93 -2.52 -10.17 -1.36
N CYS A 94 -2.84 -8.88 -1.27
CA CYS A 94 -1.86 -7.83 -0.97
C CYS A 94 -1.40 -7.87 0.49
N ALA A 95 -2.30 -8.15 1.43
CA ALA A 95 -1.93 -8.36 2.82
C ALA A 95 -1.00 -9.57 2.99
N GLY A 96 -1.29 -10.65 2.26
CA GLY A 96 -0.41 -11.82 2.18
C GLY A 96 0.96 -11.50 1.58
N ALA A 97 1.00 -10.67 0.55
CA ALA A 97 2.26 -10.20 -0.06
C ALA A 97 3.10 -9.38 0.94
N CYS A 98 2.47 -8.51 1.72
CA CYS A 98 3.13 -7.76 2.79
C CYS A 98 3.73 -8.71 3.84
N HIS A 99 2.98 -9.73 4.23
CA HIS A 99 3.44 -10.77 5.14
C HIS A 99 4.65 -11.52 4.57
N LEU A 100 4.58 -11.94 3.31
CA LEU A 100 5.69 -12.66 2.65
C LEU A 100 6.94 -11.78 2.52
N ALA A 101 6.78 -10.50 2.22
CA ALA A 101 7.88 -9.53 2.13
C ALA A 101 8.45 -9.13 3.49
N ARG A 102 7.80 -9.49 4.60
CA ARG A 102 8.21 -9.13 5.96
C ARG A 102 8.24 -7.63 6.23
N VAL A 103 7.29 -6.87 5.64
CA VAL A 103 7.22 -5.42 5.89
C VAL A 103 7.04 -5.13 7.39
N ALA A 104 7.56 -3.98 7.82
CA ALA A 104 7.45 -3.57 9.22
C ALA A 104 6.07 -2.98 9.54
N THR A 105 5.51 -2.19 8.62
CA THR A 105 4.25 -1.47 8.82
C THR A 105 3.51 -1.30 7.50
N VAL A 106 2.19 -1.39 7.56
CA VAL A 106 1.29 -1.01 6.48
C VAL A 106 0.42 0.15 6.96
N VAL A 107 0.44 1.24 6.21
CA VAL A 107 -0.40 2.42 6.41
C VAL A 107 -1.42 2.45 5.28
N PHE A 108 -2.70 2.57 5.59
CA PHE A 108 -3.70 2.69 4.54
C PHE A 108 -4.72 3.80 4.82
N GLY A 109 -5.39 4.24 3.75
CA GLY A 109 -6.39 5.28 3.81
C GLY A 109 -7.78 4.73 4.12
N ALA A 110 -8.61 4.54 3.10
CA ALA A 110 -9.99 4.10 3.25
C ALA A 110 -10.08 2.61 3.64
N LEU A 111 -11.08 2.29 4.45
CA LEU A 111 -11.47 0.90 4.71
C LEU A 111 -12.09 0.27 3.46
N ASP A 112 -11.87 -1.01 3.26
CA ASP A 112 -12.54 -1.80 2.24
C ASP A 112 -13.44 -2.85 2.91
N LEU A 113 -14.71 -2.54 3.06
CA LEU A 113 -15.67 -3.40 3.73
C LEU A 113 -16.02 -4.66 2.93
N LYS A 114 -15.64 -4.72 1.66
CA LYS A 114 -15.93 -5.85 0.75
C LYS A 114 -14.77 -6.84 0.62
N ALA A 115 -13.54 -6.36 0.72
CA ALA A 115 -12.35 -7.16 0.43
C ALA A 115 -11.17 -6.92 1.38
N GLY A 116 -11.29 -6.02 2.34
CA GLY A 116 -10.19 -5.62 3.22
C GLY A 116 -9.72 -6.74 4.13
N ALA A 117 -8.41 -6.94 4.20
CA ALA A 117 -7.77 -8.00 4.97
C ALA A 117 -6.87 -7.51 6.10
N LEU A 118 -6.96 -6.25 6.47
CA LEU A 118 -6.25 -5.65 7.61
C LEU A 118 -7.21 -5.05 8.64
N GLY A 119 -8.34 -5.74 8.87
CA GLY A 119 -9.30 -5.41 9.90
C GLY A 119 -10.76 -5.47 9.47
N SER A 120 -11.09 -5.24 8.19
CA SER A 120 -12.49 -5.21 7.73
C SER A 120 -13.12 -6.60 7.66
N LEU A 121 -12.60 -7.52 6.85
CA LEU A 121 -13.07 -8.91 6.77
C LEU A 121 -12.12 -9.88 7.44
N TYR A 122 -10.82 -9.70 7.21
CA TYR A 122 -9.75 -10.51 7.75
C TYR A 122 -8.73 -9.61 8.43
N ASN A 123 -7.87 -10.18 9.26
CA ASN A 123 -6.76 -9.46 9.88
C ASN A 123 -5.47 -10.24 9.73
N VAL A 124 -4.88 -10.19 8.54
CA VAL A 124 -3.63 -10.90 8.21
C VAL A 124 -2.43 -10.28 8.91
N GLY A 125 -2.44 -8.98 9.17
CA GLY A 125 -1.30 -8.26 9.74
C GLY A 125 -0.93 -8.67 11.15
N THR A 126 -1.92 -9.03 11.96
CA THR A 126 -1.76 -9.36 13.40
C THR A 126 -2.27 -10.74 13.75
N ASP A 127 -2.41 -11.65 12.78
CA ASP A 127 -2.81 -13.02 13.05
C ASP A 127 -1.65 -13.80 13.68
N ALA A 128 -1.80 -14.16 14.96
CA ALA A 128 -0.77 -14.83 15.74
C ALA A 128 -0.39 -16.23 15.21
N ARG A 129 -1.20 -16.82 14.34
CA ARG A 129 -0.91 -18.10 13.70
C ARG A 129 0.14 -17.99 12.59
N LEU A 130 0.33 -16.79 12.03
CA LEU A 130 1.33 -16.53 11.02
C LEU A 130 2.69 -16.26 11.65
N ASN A 131 3.76 -16.51 10.90
CA ASN A 131 5.13 -16.40 11.41
C ASN A 131 5.75 -14.99 11.27
N HIS A 132 4.93 -13.99 10.91
CA HIS A 132 5.32 -12.59 10.88
C HIS A 132 4.10 -11.73 11.18
N GLU A 133 4.29 -10.73 12.00
CA GLU A 133 3.30 -9.68 12.26
C GLU A 133 3.87 -8.34 11.81
N PHE A 134 3.02 -7.43 11.38
CA PHE A 134 3.41 -6.07 11.03
C PHE A 134 2.43 -5.05 11.62
N GLY A 135 2.91 -3.84 11.85
CA GLY A 135 2.07 -2.74 12.31
C GLY A 135 1.04 -2.34 11.26
N VAL A 136 -0.15 -1.95 11.70
CA VAL A 136 -1.24 -1.49 10.82
C VAL A 136 -1.68 -0.11 11.30
N ARG A 137 -1.73 0.85 10.38
CA ARG A 137 -2.16 2.24 10.63
C ARG A 137 -3.27 2.61 9.65
N PRO A 138 -4.56 2.46 10.01
CA PRO A 138 -5.68 2.79 9.15
C PRO A 138 -6.04 4.27 9.16
N GLY A 139 -6.79 4.70 8.18
CA GLY A 139 -7.50 5.98 8.19
C GLY A 139 -6.70 7.21 7.82
N VAL A 140 -5.48 7.06 7.29
CA VAL A 140 -4.66 8.19 6.89
C VAL A 140 -5.18 8.77 5.57
N ARG A 141 -5.72 9.99 5.62
CA ARG A 141 -6.36 10.68 4.48
C ARG A 141 -7.42 9.80 3.77
N ALA A 142 -8.20 9.08 4.58
CA ALA A 142 -9.20 8.12 4.11
C ALA A 142 -10.26 8.76 3.20
N ASP A 143 -10.66 10.00 3.47
CA ASP A 143 -11.69 10.70 2.70
C ASP A 143 -11.25 10.95 1.26
N GLU A 144 -10.01 11.32 1.04
CA GLU A 144 -9.46 11.58 -0.29
C GLU A 144 -9.37 10.31 -1.13
N GLY A 145 -8.87 9.22 -0.56
CA GLY A 145 -8.84 7.91 -1.23
C GLY A 145 -10.24 7.38 -1.51
N GLY A 146 -11.14 7.51 -0.55
CA GLY A 146 -12.54 7.13 -0.69
C GLY A 146 -13.27 7.92 -1.79
N GLU A 147 -12.98 9.21 -1.91
CA GLU A 147 -13.60 10.07 -2.94
C GLU A 147 -13.15 9.67 -4.35
N LEU A 148 -11.88 9.38 -4.56
CA LEU A 148 -11.38 8.87 -5.84
C LEU A 148 -12.14 7.61 -6.27
N LEU A 149 -12.36 6.68 -5.32
CA LEU A 149 -13.07 5.44 -5.59
C LEU A 149 -14.55 5.67 -5.88
N ARG A 150 -15.23 6.50 -5.10
CA ARG A 150 -16.64 6.83 -5.31
C ARG A 150 -16.87 7.47 -6.68
N SER A 151 -16.04 8.43 -7.05
CA SER A 151 -16.11 9.10 -8.33
C SER A 151 -15.87 8.15 -9.50
N PHE A 152 -14.90 7.25 -9.37
CA PHE A 152 -14.61 6.24 -10.37
C PHE A 152 -15.81 5.31 -10.61
N PHE A 153 -16.39 4.74 -9.56
CA PHE A 153 -17.52 3.82 -9.69
C PHE A 153 -18.82 4.53 -10.09
N ALA A 154 -19.04 5.77 -9.66
CA ALA A 154 -20.20 6.56 -10.08
C ALA A 154 -20.20 6.81 -11.59
N ALA A 155 -19.04 7.05 -12.19
CA ALA A 155 -18.91 7.29 -13.64
C ALA A 155 -19.15 6.04 -14.50
N ARG A 156 -19.22 4.84 -13.88
CA ARG A 156 -19.37 3.54 -14.56
C ARG A 156 -20.74 2.88 -14.35
N ARG A 157 -21.65 3.56 -13.70
CA ARG A 157 -23.04 3.09 -13.52
C ARG A 157 -23.92 3.46 -14.71
#